data_bd0afa2c40daca2ce5b4549a574bf3d7
#
_entry.id   bd0afa2c40daca2ce5b4549a574bf3d7
#
_cell.length_a   1.000
_cell.length_b   1.000
_cell.length_c   1.000
_cell.angle_alpha   90.00
_cell.angle_beta   90.00
_cell.angle_gamma   90.00
#
_symmetry.space_group_name_H-M   'P 1'
#
loop_
_entity.id
_entity.type
_entity.pdbx_description
1 polymer ?
#
loop_
_entity_poly.entity_id
_entity_poly.type
_entity_poly.pdbx_seq_one_letter_code
_entity_poly.pdbx_strand_id
1 'polypeptide(L)'
;MAAKKSESVNIRKYKGKRELNIGIFLFVIVLFYLIVTLVLYLSEDTPSVYEGRAGSIVKDTSYTGLIIRDEQDIKSEGSGYIYYYFNDNSKIKAGANVYALVPSRLETGSSDSAKASTSVNSEVQTSITHRIENFNDSFTEMDFSTVYSLKDEINTYLQSNVSETKMQQLDTVIAASGQSVSSYPSSADGIMTFSTDGMEELTKDTFTAEDFDRTEYSQKELTDQVKV
;
A
#
# COMPACT_ATOMS: atom_id res chain seq x y z
N MET A 1 -61.41 -17.40 115.45
CA MET A 1 -60.52 -16.86 114.44
C MET A 1 -60.46 -17.87 113.31
N ALA A 2 -61.14 -17.63 112.19
CA ALA A 2 -61.20 -18.51 111.05
C ALA A 2 -60.19 -18.11 109.98
N ALA A 3 -59.30 -19.03 109.58
CA ALA A 3 -58.34 -18.84 108.53
C ALA A 3 -59.00 -19.08 107.19
N LYS A 4 -58.98 -18.10 106.37
CA LYS A 4 -59.49 -18.10 104.99
C LYS A 4 -58.50 -18.80 104.03
N LYS A 5 -58.94 -19.96 103.54
CA LYS A 5 -58.21 -20.80 102.59
C LYS A 5 -58.26 -20.12 101.22
N SER A 6 -57.10 -19.74 100.67
CA SER A 6 -57.02 -19.20 99.32
C SER A 6 -57.04 -20.31 98.26
N GLU A 7 -58.03 -20.25 97.40
CA GLU A 7 -58.22 -21.14 96.25
C GLU A 7 -57.28 -20.77 95.12
N SER A 8 -56.43 -21.72 94.76
CA SER A 8 -55.50 -21.50 93.64
C SER A 8 -56.20 -21.79 92.32
N VAL A 9 -56.34 -20.75 91.48
CA VAL A 9 -56.93 -20.84 90.17
C VAL A 9 -55.89 -21.48 89.20
N ASN A 10 -56.23 -22.67 88.69
CA ASN A 10 -55.41 -23.46 87.82
C ASN A 10 -55.60 -22.94 86.35
N ILE A 11 -54.73 -22.10 85.91
CA ILE A 11 -54.72 -21.56 84.51
C ILE A 11 -54.23 -22.66 83.57
N ARG A 12 -55.10 -23.38 82.91
CA ARG A 12 -54.76 -24.27 81.80
C ARG A 12 -54.30 -23.43 80.64
N LYS A 13 -53.02 -23.51 80.28
CA LYS A 13 -52.49 -22.96 79.02
C LYS A 13 -53.21 -23.62 77.83
N TYR A 14 -54.01 -22.83 77.15
CA TYR A 14 -54.60 -23.22 75.87
C TYR A 14 -53.50 -23.36 74.85
N LYS A 15 -53.13 -24.60 74.50
CA LYS A 15 -52.29 -24.86 73.30
C LYS A 15 -53.18 -24.71 72.07
N GLY A 16 -53.15 -23.56 71.42
CA GLY A 16 -53.84 -23.38 70.17
C GLY A 16 -53.36 -24.45 69.16
N LYS A 17 -54.31 -25.24 68.67
CA LYS A 17 -54.03 -26.11 67.52
C LYS A 17 -53.55 -25.23 66.38
N ARG A 18 -52.31 -25.40 65.95
CA ARG A 18 -51.83 -24.79 64.70
C ARG A 18 -52.61 -25.42 63.56
N GLU A 19 -53.66 -24.76 63.13
CA GLU A 19 -54.32 -25.12 61.89
C GLU A 19 -53.33 -24.82 60.76
N LEU A 20 -52.78 -25.85 60.15
CA LEU A 20 -51.96 -25.76 58.95
C LEU A 20 -52.83 -25.20 57.85
N ASN A 21 -52.62 -23.95 57.54
CA ASN A 21 -53.32 -23.27 56.46
C ASN A 21 -52.85 -23.89 55.16
N ILE A 22 -53.66 -24.72 54.50
CA ILE A 22 -53.34 -25.41 53.21
C ILE A 22 -52.92 -24.44 52.17
N GLY A 23 -53.43 -23.18 52.18
CA GLY A 23 -53.02 -22.11 51.26
C GLY A 23 -51.57 -21.71 51.43
N ILE A 24 -51.04 -21.64 52.68
CA ILE A 24 -49.63 -21.34 52.93
C ILE A 24 -48.74 -22.48 52.43
N PHE A 25 -49.16 -23.73 52.59
CA PHE A 25 -48.40 -24.86 52.07
C PHE A 25 -48.33 -24.88 50.54
N LEU A 26 -49.48 -24.62 49.92
CA LEU A 26 -49.52 -24.52 48.43
C LEU A 26 -48.68 -23.33 47.89
N PHE A 27 -48.73 -22.19 48.58
CA PHE A 27 -47.93 -21.03 48.25
C PHE A 27 -46.42 -21.34 48.36
N VAL A 28 -46.00 -22.04 49.40
CA VAL A 28 -44.59 -22.42 49.56
C VAL A 28 -44.13 -23.36 48.43
N ILE A 29 -44.98 -24.30 48.01
CA ILE A 29 -44.66 -25.19 46.89
C ILE A 29 -44.49 -24.40 45.58
N VAL A 30 -45.42 -23.48 45.26
CA VAL A 30 -45.36 -22.64 44.06
C VAL A 30 -44.18 -21.73 44.12
N LEU A 31 -43.90 -21.13 45.29
CA LEU A 31 -42.73 -20.26 45.45
C LEU A 31 -41.41 -21.03 45.23
N PHE A 32 -41.32 -22.24 45.78
CA PHE A 32 -40.16 -23.11 45.61
C PHE A 32 -39.96 -23.48 44.11
N TYR A 33 -41.05 -23.83 43.44
CA TYR A 33 -41.01 -24.10 42.00
C TYR A 33 -40.48 -22.89 41.19
N LEU A 34 -40.99 -21.68 41.52
CA LEU A 34 -40.52 -20.45 40.84
C LEU A 34 -39.04 -20.17 41.10
N ILE A 35 -38.58 -20.40 42.36
CA ILE A 35 -37.16 -20.22 42.69
C ILE A 35 -36.30 -21.21 41.90
N VAL A 36 -36.70 -22.48 41.84
CA VAL A 36 -35.97 -23.52 41.11
C VAL A 36 -35.92 -23.20 39.60
N THR A 37 -37.06 -22.82 39.00
CA THR A 37 -37.10 -22.41 37.60
C THR A 37 -36.27 -21.18 37.32
N LEU A 38 -36.25 -20.20 38.23
CA LEU A 38 -35.42 -19.01 38.10
C LEU A 38 -33.93 -19.35 38.14
N VAL A 39 -33.52 -20.20 39.09
CA VAL A 39 -32.13 -20.65 39.21
C VAL A 39 -31.70 -21.43 37.96
N LEU A 40 -32.52 -22.33 37.46
CA LEU A 40 -32.24 -23.08 36.22
C LEU A 40 -32.11 -22.14 35.04
N TYR A 41 -33.01 -21.16 34.91
CA TYR A 41 -32.97 -20.17 33.81
C TYR A 41 -31.71 -19.30 33.86
N LEU A 42 -31.28 -18.88 35.05
CA LEU A 42 -30.03 -18.11 35.22
C LEU A 42 -28.78 -18.98 35.11
N SER A 43 -28.89 -20.30 35.27
CA SER A 43 -27.78 -21.25 35.12
C SER A 43 -27.69 -21.85 33.73
N GLU A 44 -28.62 -21.55 32.81
CA GLU A 44 -28.47 -21.92 31.40
C GLU A 44 -27.36 -21.11 30.79
N ASP A 45 -26.20 -21.73 30.62
CA ASP A 45 -25.14 -21.21 29.73
C ASP A 45 -25.69 -21.17 28.31
N THR A 46 -26.01 -19.96 27.84
CA THR A 46 -26.39 -19.79 26.45
C THR A 46 -25.15 -20.10 25.57
N PRO A 47 -25.18 -21.19 24.79
CA PRO A 47 -24.06 -21.50 23.92
C PRO A 47 -23.91 -20.34 22.94
N SER A 48 -22.76 -19.63 23.00
CA SER A 48 -22.40 -18.65 22.00
C SER A 48 -22.12 -19.38 20.67
N VAL A 49 -23.08 -19.31 19.77
CA VAL A 49 -22.91 -19.84 18.41
C VAL A 49 -22.02 -18.89 17.66
N TYR A 50 -20.77 -19.26 17.48
CA TYR A 50 -19.89 -18.60 16.54
C TYR A 50 -20.21 -19.11 15.14
N GLU A 51 -20.66 -18.22 14.26
CA GLU A 51 -20.68 -18.50 12.83
C GLU A 51 -19.24 -18.74 12.37
N GLY A 52 -18.91 -19.98 12.10
CA GLY A 52 -17.65 -20.35 11.44
C GLY A 52 -17.67 -19.82 10.01
N ARG A 53 -16.99 -18.70 9.76
CA ARG A 53 -16.72 -18.27 8.39
C ARG A 53 -15.52 -19.04 7.88
N ALA A 54 -15.66 -19.63 6.69
CA ALA A 54 -14.51 -20.19 5.98
C ALA A 54 -13.57 -19.03 5.65
N GLY A 55 -12.49 -18.89 6.40
CA GLY A 55 -11.41 -17.96 6.16
C GLY A 55 -10.24 -18.72 5.55
N SER A 56 -9.58 -18.14 4.55
CA SER A 56 -8.30 -18.65 4.10
C SER A 56 -7.25 -18.34 5.18
N ILE A 57 -6.57 -19.35 5.67
CA ILE A 57 -5.34 -19.16 6.47
C ILE A 57 -4.26 -18.77 5.48
N VAL A 58 -4.06 -17.45 5.32
CA VAL A 58 -2.90 -16.94 4.57
C VAL A 58 -1.69 -17.18 5.47
N LYS A 59 -0.86 -18.15 5.09
CA LYS A 59 0.50 -18.19 5.61
C LYS A 59 1.24 -17.03 4.96
N ASP A 60 1.42 -15.97 5.72
CA ASP A 60 2.27 -14.85 5.31
C ASP A 60 3.73 -15.31 5.39
N THR A 61 4.25 -15.74 4.26
CA THR A 61 5.67 -16.06 4.09
C THR A 61 6.29 -14.92 3.30
N SER A 62 7.02 -14.06 3.96
CA SER A 62 7.83 -13.04 3.30
C SER A 62 9.11 -13.69 2.76
N TYR A 63 9.41 -13.40 1.49
CA TYR A 63 10.65 -13.81 0.84
C TYR A 63 11.43 -12.57 0.44
N THR A 64 12.73 -12.62 0.64
CA THR A 64 13.63 -11.61 0.10
C THR A 64 14.18 -12.14 -1.23
N GLY A 65 14.06 -11.34 -2.28
CA GLY A 65 14.57 -11.65 -3.61
C GLY A 65 15.48 -10.55 -4.12
N LEU A 66 16.54 -10.93 -4.82
CA LEU A 66 17.40 -10.02 -5.55
C LEU A 66 16.94 -9.97 -7.01
N ILE A 67 16.78 -8.77 -7.54
CA ILE A 67 16.43 -8.57 -8.96
C ILE A 67 17.72 -8.34 -9.72
N ILE A 68 18.05 -9.26 -10.61
CA ILE A 68 19.18 -9.13 -11.53
C ILE A 68 18.64 -8.56 -12.84
N ARG A 69 19.28 -7.49 -13.32
CA ARG A 69 18.93 -6.81 -14.57
C ARG A 69 20.09 -6.96 -15.55
N ASP A 70 19.79 -6.85 -16.84
CA ASP A 70 20.80 -6.66 -17.89
C ASP A 70 21.00 -5.16 -18.03
N GLU A 71 22.07 -4.65 -17.48
CA GLU A 71 22.36 -3.23 -17.38
C GLU A 71 23.56 -2.86 -18.27
N GLN A 72 23.45 -1.71 -18.93
CA GLN A 72 24.51 -1.19 -19.79
C GLN A 72 24.86 0.24 -19.40
N ASP A 73 26.10 0.48 -19.05
CA ASP A 73 26.62 1.80 -18.81
C ASP A 73 26.92 2.52 -20.14
N ILE A 74 26.25 3.63 -20.41
CA ILE A 74 26.54 4.49 -21.56
C ILE A 74 27.48 5.58 -21.08
N LYS A 75 28.76 5.43 -21.40
CA LYS A 75 29.81 6.40 -21.02
C LYS A 75 29.97 7.48 -22.08
N SER A 76 30.18 8.73 -21.63
CA SER A 76 30.52 9.82 -22.55
C SER A 76 32.00 9.75 -22.97
N GLU A 77 32.29 9.96 -24.23
CA GLU A 77 33.65 9.98 -24.77
C GLU A 77 34.30 11.37 -24.78
N GLY A 78 33.59 12.38 -24.28
CA GLY A 78 34.05 13.76 -24.27
C GLY A 78 33.84 14.47 -22.95
N SER A 79 34.32 15.72 -22.86
CA SER A 79 34.04 16.59 -21.71
C SER A 79 33.10 17.71 -22.12
N GLY A 80 32.14 18.03 -21.25
CA GLY A 80 31.16 19.07 -21.52
C GLY A 80 29.99 19.02 -20.47
N TYR A 81 28.93 19.71 -20.82
CA TYR A 81 27.72 19.72 -20.03
C TYR A 81 26.73 18.71 -20.58
N ILE A 82 26.24 17.80 -19.73
CA ILE A 82 25.24 16.79 -20.08
C ILE A 82 23.86 17.39 -19.99
N TYR A 83 23.05 17.11 -21.01
CA TYR A 83 21.62 17.42 -21.06
C TYR A 83 20.85 16.16 -21.46
N TYR A 84 19.98 15.68 -20.58
CA TYR A 84 19.20 14.48 -20.82
C TYR A 84 17.92 14.78 -21.61
N TYR A 85 17.66 14.00 -22.63
CA TYR A 85 16.42 14.06 -23.42
C TYR A 85 15.23 13.45 -22.71
N PHE A 86 15.48 12.46 -21.86
CA PHE A 86 14.46 11.75 -21.10
C PHE A 86 14.57 12.07 -19.62
N ASN A 87 13.51 11.72 -18.90
CA ASN A 87 13.54 11.76 -17.44
C ASN A 87 14.06 10.42 -16.88
N ASP A 88 14.46 10.44 -15.61
CA ASP A 88 14.84 9.23 -14.91
C ASP A 88 13.69 8.19 -14.94
N ASN A 89 14.05 6.90 -15.03
CA ASN A 89 13.11 5.79 -15.14
C ASN A 89 12.18 5.82 -16.37
N SER A 90 12.57 6.51 -17.44
CA SER A 90 11.82 6.54 -18.70
C SER A 90 12.13 5.34 -19.57
N LYS A 91 11.11 4.81 -20.26
CA LYS A 91 11.30 3.81 -21.32
C LYS A 91 11.89 4.46 -22.56
N ILE A 92 12.95 3.87 -23.06
CA ILE A 92 13.65 4.32 -24.28
C ILE A 92 13.68 3.18 -25.31
N LYS A 93 13.80 3.58 -26.58
CA LYS A 93 13.98 2.65 -27.70
C LYS A 93 15.45 2.69 -28.16
N ALA A 94 15.92 1.57 -28.71
CA ALA A 94 17.19 1.52 -29.36
C ALA A 94 17.32 2.62 -30.47
N GLY A 95 18.43 3.29 -30.48
CA GLY A 95 18.67 4.40 -31.38
C GLY A 95 18.08 5.76 -30.97
N ALA A 96 17.31 5.83 -29.87
CA ALA A 96 16.86 7.09 -29.32
C ALA A 96 18.02 7.83 -28.65
N ASN A 97 18.16 9.13 -28.90
CA ASN A 97 19.17 9.97 -28.25
C ASN A 97 18.86 10.08 -26.75
N VAL A 98 19.76 9.60 -25.92
CA VAL A 98 19.59 9.57 -24.44
C VAL A 98 20.00 10.90 -23.85
N TYR A 99 21.17 11.38 -24.23
CA TYR A 99 21.70 12.67 -23.78
C TYR A 99 22.49 13.37 -24.85
N ALA A 100 22.64 14.67 -24.68
CA ALA A 100 23.50 15.54 -25.47
C ALA A 100 24.66 16.05 -24.61
N LEU A 101 25.85 16.09 -25.19
CA LEU A 101 27.03 16.71 -24.60
C LEU A 101 27.32 18.01 -25.32
N VAL A 102 27.36 19.11 -24.58
CA VAL A 102 27.55 20.48 -25.10
C VAL A 102 28.80 21.09 -24.47
N PRO A 103 29.68 21.76 -25.25
CA PRO A 103 30.95 22.30 -24.73
C PRO A 103 30.78 23.37 -23.65
N SER A 104 29.72 24.18 -23.72
CA SER A 104 29.43 25.20 -22.72
C SER A 104 27.98 25.11 -22.27
N ARG A 105 27.72 25.60 -21.06
CA ARG A 105 26.36 25.59 -20.46
C ARG A 105 25.39 26.33 -21.38
N LEU A 106 24.26 25.67 -21.66
CA LEU A 106 23.16 26.31 -22.38
C LEU A 106 22.46 27.30 -21.44
N GLU A 107 22.22 28.50 -21.97
CA GLU A 107 21.36 29.49 -21.31
C GLU A 107 19.89 29.05 -21.43
N THR A 108 19.51 28.08 -20.65
CA THR A 108 18.09 27.77 -20.46
C THR A 108 17.52 28.89 -19.61
N GLY A 109 16.73 29.78 -20.23
CA GLY A 109 16.07 30.86 -19.51
C GLY A 109 15.54 30.38 -18.19
N SER A 110 15.92 31.07 -17.10
CA SER A 110 15.71 30.86 -15.69
C SER A 110 14.76 29.71 -15.29
N SER A 111 15.20 28.93 -14.35
CA SER A 111 14.61 27.72 -13.71
C SER A 111 13.11 27.74 -13.40
N ASP A 112 12.38 28.80 -13.70
CA ASP A 112 10.91 28.87 -13.61
C ASP A 112 10.21 28.25 -14.83
N SER A 113 10.90 28.08 -15.97
CA SER A 113 10.32 27.41 -17.13
C SER A 113 10.23 25.90 -16.98
N ALA A 114 11.04 25.29 -16.11
CA ALA A 114 10.95 23.86 -15.79
C ALA A 114 9.70 23.52 -14.94
N LYS A 115 9.09 24.51 -14.29
CA LYS A 115 7.82 24.36 -13.56
C LYS A 115 6.59 24.63 -14.41
N ALA A 116 6.74 25.24 -15.59
CA ALA A 116 5.60 25.70 -16.40
C ALA A 116 5.02 24.66 -17.36
N SER A 117 5.61 23.48 -17.48
CA SER A 117 5.18 22.49 -18.49
C SER A 117 4.53 21.25 -17.92
N THR A 118 4.07 21.27 -16.68
CA THR A 118 3.25 20.17 -16.13
C THR A 118 1.75 20.33 -16.45
N SER A 119 1.40 21.23 -17.36
CA SER A 119 0.05 21.22 -17.93
C SER A 119 -0.04 20.06 -18.91
N VAL A 120 -0.56 18.95 -18.43
CA VAL A 120 -0.93 17.81 -19.27
C VAL A 120 -1.79 18.35 -20.40
N ASN A 121 -1.34 18.20 -21.65
CA ASN A 121 -2.08 18.64 -22.84
C ASN A 121 -3.52 18.05 -22.80
N SER A 122 -4.51 18.81 -23.29
CA SER A 122 -5.91 18.37 -23.31
C SER A 122 -6.10 17.03 -24.06
N GLU A 123 -5.28 16.75 -25.06
CA GLU A 123 -5.28 15.47 -25.78
C GLU A 123 -4.83 14.31 -24.88
N VAL A 124 -3.78 14.53 -24.08
CA VAL A 124 -3.28 13.55 -23.13
C VAL A 124 -4.32 13.28 -22.03
N GLN A 125 -4.98 14.33 -21.51
CA GLN A 125 -6.05 14.18 -20.55
C GLN A 125 -7.21 13.35 -21.12
N THR A 126 -7.63 13.65 -22.35
CA THR A 126 -8.71 12.91 -23.03
C THR A 126 -8.34 11.44 -23.22
N SER A 127 -7.09 11.16 -23.64
CA SER A 127 -6.61 9.79 -23.83
C SER A 127 -6.58 9.01 -22.51
N ILE A 128 -6.14 9.64 -21.42
CA ILE A 128 -6.11 9.02 -20.08
C ILE A 128 -7.55 8.76 -19.61
N THR A 129 -8.46 9.73 -19.77
CA THR A 129 -9.86 9.57 -19.38
C THR A 129 -10.48 8.38 -20.10
N HIS A 130 -10.28 8.27 -21.41
CA HIS A 130 -10.79 7.16 -22.20
C HIS A 130 -10.24 5.79 -21.77
N ARG A 131 -8.96 5.72 -21.38
CA ARG A 131 -8.36 4.48 -20.83
C ARG A 131 -8.97 4.09 -19.50
N ILE A 132 -9.22 5.07 -18.63
CA ILE A 132 -9.88 4.85 -17.33
C ILE A 132 -11.33 4.40 -17.54
N GLU A 133 -12.07 5.00 -18.48
CA GLU A 133 -13.42 4.60 -18.81
C GLU A 133 -13.48 3.16 -19.31
N ASN A 134 -12.63 2.80 -20.29
CA ASN A 134 -12.55 1.43 -20.79
C ASN A 134 -12.18 0.42 -19.70
N PHE A 135 -11.31 0.81 -18.78
CA PHE A 135 -10.96 -0.03 -17.64
C PHE A 135 -12.17 -0.22 -16.70
N ASN A 136 -12.89 0.85 -16.37
CA ASN A 136 -14.08 0.78 -15.51
C ASN A 136 -15.15 -0.17 -16.08
N ASP A 137 -15.32 -0.17 -17.40
CA ASP A 137 -16.30 -1.02 -18.08
C ASP A 137 -15.91 -2.50 -18.07
N SER A 138 -14.62 -2.80 -17.99
CA SER A 138 -14.06 -4.17 -18.03
C SER A 138 -13.60 -4.69 -16.68
N PHE A 139 -13.58 -3.88 -15.64
CA PHE A 139 -13.03 -4.23 -14.33
C PHE A 139 -13.87 -5.28 -13.61
N THR A 140 -13.22 -6.31 -13.10
CA THR A 140 -13.79 -7.32 -12.22
C THR A 140 -12.96 -7.41 -10.93
N GLU A 141 -13.62 -7.48 -9.78
CA GLU A 141 -12.96 -7.56 -8.47
C GLU A 141 -12.05 -8.79 -8.31
N MET A 142 -12.29 -9.82 -9.10
CA MET A 142 -11.47 -11.05 -9.08
C MET A 142 -10.12 -10.89 -9.76
N ASP A 143 -9.95 -9.89 -10.63
CA ASP A 143 -8.71 -9.64 -11.37
C ASP A 143 -8.13 -8.28 -11.03
N PHE A 144 -7.70 -8.15 -9.78
CA PHE A 144 -7.09 -6.91 -9.27
C PHE A 144 -5.74 -6.60 -9.94
N SER A 145 -5.10 -7.57 -10.60
CA SER A 145 -3.83 -7.38 -11.32
C SER A 145 -3.95 -6.36 -12.46
N THR A 146 -5.13 -6.24 -13.05
CA THR A 146 -5.43 -5.28 -14.13
C THR A 146 -5.29 -3.82 -13.67
N VAL A 147 -5.47 -3.53 -12.38
CA VAL A 147 -5.27 -2.19 -11.80
C VAL A 147 -3.81 -1.76 -11.92
N TYR A 148 -2.88 -2.68 -11.66
CA TYR A 148 -1.45 -2.40 -11.78
C TYR A 148 -1.05 -2.21 -13.25
N SER A 149 -1.61 -3.00 -14.15
CA SER A 149 -1.38 -2.86 -15.59
C SER A 149 -1.86 -1.48 -16.10
N LEU A 150 -3.05 -1.05 -15.69
CA LEU A 150 -3.55 0.29 -16.03
C LEU A 150 -2.65 1.39 -15.48
N LYS A 151 -2.22 1.26 -14.21
CA LYS A 151 -1.30 2.23 -13.59
C LYS A 151 -0.01 2.36 -14.39
N ASP A 152 0.59 1.23 -14.77
CA ASP A 152 1.84 1.22 -15.54
C ASP A 152 1.65 1.80 -16.95
N GLU A 153 0.52 1.51 -17.57
CA GLU A 153 0.16 2.05 -18.88
C GLU A 153 0.01 3.58 -18.83
N ILE A 154 -0.72 4.10 -17.85
CA ILE A 154 -0.91 5.54 -17.66
C ILE A 154 0.43 6.22 -17.36
N ASN A 155 1.26 5.67 -16.48
CA ASN A 155 2.56 6.22 -16.15
C ASN A 155 3.47 6.24 -17.37
N THR A 156 3.52 5.16 -18.15
CA THR A 156 4.31 5.08 -19.37
C THR A 156 3.86 6.12 -20.40
N TYR A 157 2.55 6.31 -20.54
CA TYR A 157 1.98 7.30 -21.47
C TYR A 157 2.32 8.73 -21.07
N LEU A 158 2.19 9.05 -19.77
CA LEU A 158 2.58 10.36 -19.24
C LEU A 158 4.07 10.65 -19.43
N GLN A 159 4.93 9.70 -19.09
CA GLN A 159 6.37 9.84 -19.24
C GLN A 159 6.79 10.04 -20.69
N SER A 160 6.17 9.32 -21.64
CA SER A 160 6.45 9.47 -23.07
C SER A 160 6.14 10.89 -23.57
N ASN A 161 4.98 11.42 -23.19
CA ASN A 161 4.57 12.77 -23.60
C ASN A 161 5.45 13.86 -22.98
N VAL A 162 5.82 13.70 -21.71
CA VAL A 162 6.74 14.64 -21.03
C VAL A 162 8.12 14.59 -21.68
N SER A 163 8.63 13.41 -22.00
CA SER A 163 9.94 13.24 -22.64
C SER A 163 9.96 13.83 -24.05
N GLU A 164 8.92 13.64 -24.85
CA GLU A 164 8.80 14.22 -26.18
C GLU A 164 8.81 15.75 -26.12
N THR A 165 8.09 16.35 -25.20
CA THR A 165 8.08 17.80 -24.98
C THR A 165 9.46 18.30 -24.56
N LYS A 166 10.15 17.61 -23.65
CA LYS A 166 11.50 17.94 -23.18
C LYS A 166 12.51 17.86 -24.32
N MET A 167 12.41 16.82 -25.16
CA MET A 167 13.27 16.65 -26.34
C MET A 167 13.14 17.82 -27.30
N GLN A 168 11.94 18.22 -27.68
CA GLN A 168 11.66 19.33 -28.58
C GLN A 168 12.19 20.66 -28.03
N GLN A 169 11.99 20.90 -26.72
CA GLN A 169 12.52 22.08 -26.04
C GLN A 169 14.06 22.12 -26.08
N LEU A 170 14.69 21.00 -25.71
CA LEU A 170 16.15 20.89 -25.71
C LEU A 170 16.75 21.09 -27.09
N ASP A 171 16.18 20.45 -28.11
CA ASP A 171 16.63 20.61 -29.49
C ASP A 171 16.53 22.08 -29.97
N THR A 172 15.45 22.76 -29.57
CA THR A 172 15.28 24.19 -29.90
C THR A 172 16.35 25.06 -29.24
N VAL A 173 16.64 24.81 -27.94
CA VAL A 173 17.69 25.56 -27.22
C VAL A 173 19.09 25.26 -27.78
N ILE A 174 19.36 24.01 -28.11
CA ILE A 174 20.60 23.58 -28.72
C ILE A 174 20.79 24.29 -30.07
N ALA A 175 19.77 24.26 -30.94
CA ALA A 175 19.82 24.92 -32.24
C ALA A 175 20.03 26.44 -32.11
N ALA A 176 19.38 27.06 -31.12
CA ALA A 176 19.56 28.49 -30.86
C ALA A 176 20.95 28.86 -30.34
N SER A 177 21.60 27.94 -29.61
CA SER A 177 22.93 28.17 -29.04
C SER A 177 24.06 28.20 -30.08
N GLY A 178 23.85 27.62 -31.26
CA GLY A 178 24.87 27.51 -32.32
C GLY A 178 26.08 26.65 -31.95
N GLN A 179 26.01 25.90 -30.85
CA GLN A 179 27.12 25.06 -30.37
C GLN A 179 27.12 23.70 -31.09
N SER A 180 28.32 23.10 -31.18
CA SER A 180 28.44 21.72 -31.62
C SER A 180 27.95 20.79 -30.52
N VAL A 181 27.11 19.83 -30.86
CA VAL A 181 26.50 18.89 -29.94
C VAL A 181 26.88 17.47 -30.32
N SER A 182 27.31 16.71 -29.35
CA SER A 182 27.48 15.27 -29.49
C SER A 182 26.28 14.57 -28.83
N SER A 183 25.49 13.86 -29.64
CA SER A 183 24.34 13.10 -29.14
C SER A 183 24.70 11.62 -28.99
N TYR A 184 24.28 11.03 -27.93
CA TYR A 184 24.58 9.63 -27.58
C TYR A 184 23.28 8.81 -27.60
N PRO A 185 23.12 7.94 -28.60
CA PRO A 185 21.96 7.12 -28.74
C PRO A 185 22.05 5.88 -27.82
N SER A 186 20.88 5.35 -27.39
CA SER A 186 20.78 4.07 -26.72
C SER A 186 21.12 2.92 -27.68
N SER A 187 21.87 1.94 -27.20
CA SER A 187 22.21 0.71 -27.94
C SER A 187 21.08 -0.30 -27.94
N ALA A 188 20.18 -0.26 -26.94
CA ALA A 188 19.10 -1.22 -26.72
C ALA A 188 17.80 -0.56 -26.26
N ASP A 189 16.70 -1.29 -26.40
CA ASP A 189 15.44 -0.92 -25.78
C ASP A 189 15.52 -1.19 -24.27
N GLY A 190 15.01 -0.28 -23.45
CA GLY A 190 15.05 -0.48 -22.00
C GLY A 190 14.45 0.65 -21.20
N ILE A 191 14.80 0.67 -19.92
CA ILE A 191 14.51 1.75 -18.99
C ILE A 191 15.80 2.47 -18.67
N MET A 192 15.81 3.78 -18.88
CA MET A 192 16.95 4.62 -18.57
C MET A 192 16.91 5.05 -17.12
N THR A 193 18.03 4.92 -16.42
CA THR A 193 18.20 5.46 -15.07
C THR A 193 19.44 6.37 -15.00
N PHE A 194 19.38 7.38 -14.13
CA PHE A 194 20.50 8.30 -13.89
C PHE A 194 21.33 7.91 -12.67
N SER A 195 20.98 6.81 -12.01
CA SER A 195 21.71 6.31 -10.86
C SER A 195 22.40 4.98 -11.18
N THR A 196 23.62 4.84 -10.69
CA THR A 196 24.36 3.58 -10.68
C THR A 196 24.50 3.10 -9.24
N ASP A 197 24.44 1.81 -9.01
CA ASP A 197 24.59 1.21 -7.68
C ASP A 197 25.91 0.43 -7.51
N GLY A 198 26.68 0.31 -8.58
CA GLY A 198 27.94 -0.43 -8.63
C GLY A 198 27.74 -1.94 -8.80
N MET A 199 26.53 -2.35 -9.20
CA MET A 199 26.19 -3.76 -9.45
C MET A 199 25.88 -4.04 -10.94
N GLU A 200 26.23 -3.13 -11.81
CA GLU A 200 25.94 -3.20 -13.25
C GLU A 200 26.56 -4.44 -13.93
N GLU A 201 27.63 -4.97 -13.34
CA GLU A 201 28.30 -6.19 -13.82
C GLU A 201 27.67 -7.48 -13.27
N LEU A 202 26.67 -7.38 -12.38
CA LEU A 202 26.04 -8.54 -11.78
C LEU A 202 25.10 -9.21 -12.77
N THR A 203 25.43 -10.42 -13.17
CA THR A 203 24.64 -11.22 -14.06
C THR A 203 24.15 -12.51 -13.37
N LYS A 204 23.21 -13.22 -13.99
CA LYS A 204 22.76 -14.54 -13.50
C LYS A 204 23.91 -15.56 -13.36
N ASP A 205 25.01 -15.38 -14.07
CA ASP A 205 26.15 -16.30 -14.10
C ASP A 205 27.24 -15.89 -13.09
N THR A 206 27.28 -14.63 -12.67
CA THR A 206 28.26 -14.08 -11.72
C THR A 206 27.69 -13.92 -10.31
N PHE A 207 26.38 -14.08 -10.15
CA PHE A 207 25.67 -13.97 -8.88
C PHE A 207 26.10 -15.03 -7.87
N THR A 208 26.31 -14.60 -6.63
CA THR A 208 26.67 -15.46 -5.49
C THR A 208 25.70 -15.29 -4.32
N ALA A 209 25.71 -16.22 -3.38
CA ALA A 209 24.89 -16.12 -2.17
C ALA A 209 25.24 -14.90 -1.29
N GLU A 210 26.49 -14.42 -1.37
CA GLU A 210 26.96 -13.27 -0.63
C GLU A 210 26.32 -11.95 -1.10
N ASP A 211 25.86 -11.91 -2.34
CA ASP A 211 25.19 -10.73 -2.90
C ASP A 211 23.80 -10.47 -2.29
N PHE A 212 23.18 -11.47 -1.63
CA PHE A 212 21.95 -11.29 -0.87
C PHE A 212 22.16 -10.52 0.44
N ASP A 213 23.32 -10.64 1.04
CA ASP A 213 23.64 -10.02 2.32
C ASP A 213 24.32 -8.66 2.17
N ARG A 214 24.47 -8.18 0.92
CA ARG A 214 25.08 -6.90 0.65
C ARG A 214 24.18 -5.76 1.11
N THR A 215 24.64 -5.03 2.14
CA THR A 215 23.93 -3.87 2.72
C THR A 215 24.51 -2.53 2.28
N GLU A 216 25.70 -2.53 1.67
CA GLU A 216 26.38 -1.32 1.24
C GLU A 216 26.37 -1.25 -0.29
N TYR A 217 25.66 -0.24 -0.82
CA TYR A 217 25.66 0.10 -2.24
C TYR A 217 26.38 1.43 -2.43
N SER A 218 27.19 1.51 -3.47
CA SER A 218 27.77 2.78 -3.89
C SER A 218 26.81 3.47 -4.86
N GLN A 219 25.74 4.07 -4.34
CA GLN A 219 24.81 4.79 -5.20
C GLN A 219 25.43 6.11 -5.66
N LYS A 220 25.56 6.28 -6.98
CA LYS A 220 25.98 7.50 -7.62
C LYS A 220 24.85 8.02 -8.49
N GLU A 221 24.36 9.20 -8.18
CA GLU A 221 23.31 9.87 -8.94
C GLU A 221 23.93 10.87 -9.92
N LEU A 222 23.46 10.84 -11.16
CA LEU A 222 23.86 11.75 -12.23
C LEU A 222 22.78 12.79 -12.41
N THR A 223 23.13 14.05 -12.20
CA THR A 223 22.21 15.18 -12.35
C THR A 223 22.34 15.80 -13.75
N ASP A 224 21.23 16.34 -14.24
CA ASP A 224 21.18 17.13 -15.49
C ASP A 224 22.03 18.39 -15.36
N GLN A 225 22.61 18.84 -16.47
CA GLN A 225 23.46 20.05 -16.59
C GLN A 225 24.77 20.01 -15.78
N VAL A 226 25.25 18.83 -15.43
CA VAL A 226 26.57 18.68 -14.80
C VAL A 226 27.66 18.65 -15.85
N LYS A 227 28.81 19.25 -15.52
CA LYS A 227 30.02 19.15 -16.35
C LYS A 227 30.69 17.79 -16.08
N VAL A 228 30.88 17.02 -17.13
CA VAL A 228 31.61 15.74 -17.15
C VAL A 228 32.94 15.86 -17.83
#